data_5400bec63c6df811e79e8aff3bfcd88d
#
_entry.id   5400bec63c6df811e79e8aff3bfcd88d
#
_cell.length_a   1.000
_cell.length_b   1.000
_cell.length_c   1.000
_cell.angle_alpha   90.00
_cell.angle_beta   90.00
_cell.angle_gamma   90.00
#
_symmetry.space_group_name_H-M   'P 1'
#
loop_
_entity.id
_entity.type
_entity.pdbx_description
1 polymer ?
#
loop_
_entity_poly.entity_id
_entity_poly.type
_entity_poly.pdbx_seq_one_letter_code
_entity_poly.pdbx_strand_id
1 'polypeptide(L)'
;MENKEKTHSIENFIGIYDNYISKDECNKAIEVFENQDKFNKTLDRIQFEDSPILVKQDKQYFAGPQNIKVWWQNLKSLIINFDVAFKHYAKHTGASDCYPDFHFTELKIQKTLKTEGYHTWHIEHGKGWGMEPRSFVFSV
;
A
#
# COMPACT_ATOMS: atom_id res chain seq x y z
N MET A 1 -23.83 -0.39 12.24
CA MET A 1 -22.38 -0.37 12.56
C MET A 1 -22.06 0.94 13.24
N GLU A 2 -21.44 0.91 14.43
CA GLU A 2 -20.98 2.13 15.08
C GLU A 2 -19.91 2.78 14.18
N ASN A 3 -20.18 4.02 13.77
CA ASN A 3 -19.18 4.86 13.13
C ASN A 3 -18.17 5.25 14.22
N LYS A 4 -17.08 4.51 14.33
CA LYS A 4 -15.98 4.87 15.22
C LYS A 4 -15.39 6.18 14.75
N GLU A 5 -15.10 7.07 15.71
CA GLU A 5 -14.46 8.34 15.42
C GLU A 5 -13.08 8.16 14.78
N LYS A 6 -12.79 8.94 13.74
CA LYS A 6 -11.47 8.97 13.11
C LYS A 6 -10.52 9.73 14.04
N THR A 7 -9.46 9.06 14.45
CA THR A 7 -8.40 9.67 15.27
C THR A 7 -7.05 9.54 14.61
N HIS A 8 -6.13 10.41 14.95
CA HIS A 8 -4.77 10.33 14.42
C HIS A 8 -3.74 10.83 15.44
N SER A 9 -2.52 10.33 15.33
CA SER A 9 -1.34 10.84 16.01
C SER A 9 -0.14 10.85 15.06
N ILE A 10 0.75 11.81 15.22
CA ILE A 10 1.99 11.90 14.45
C ILE A 10 3.13 12.15 15.43
N GLU A 11 4.05 11.18 15.52
CA GLU A 11 5.22 11.26 16.38
C GLU A 11 6.46 10.77 15.61
N ASN A 12 7.56 11.49 15.72
CA ASN A 12 8.84 11.11 15.07
C ASN A 12 8.68 10.76 13.58
N PHE A 13 7.88 11.52 12.85
CA PHE A 13 7.53 11.29 11.45
C PHE A 13 6.76 9.99 11.16
N ILE A 14 6.20 9.35 12.18
CA ILE A 14 5.29 8.21 12.05
C ILE A 14 3.88 8.71 12.30
N GLY A 15 3.00 8.57 11.28
CA GLY A 15 1.58 8.91 11.37
C GLY A 15 0.73 7.66 11.56
N ILE A 16 -0.11 7.65 12.61
CA ILE A 16 -1.11 6.61 12.87
C ILE A 16 -2.49 7.22 12.64
N TYR A 17 -3.32 6.57 11.84
CA TYR A 17 -4.63 7.05 11.41
C TYR A 17 -5.70 6.00 11.67
N ASP A 18 -6.24 5.98 12.89
CA ASP A 18 -7.23 5.00 13.30
C ASP A 18 -8.60 5.28 12.69
N ASN A 19 -9.28 4.24 12.24
CA ASN A 19 -10.62 4.27 11.65
C ASN A 19 -10.75 5.12 10.37
N TYR A 20 -9.63 5.47 9.70
CA TYR A 20 -9.66 6.12 8.39
C TYR A 20 -10.06 5.14 7.30
N ILE A 21 -9.63 3.89 7.43
CA ILE A 21 -10.05 2.77 6.57
C ILE A 21 -10.99 1.89 7.39
N SER A 22 -12.19 1.65 6.88
CA SER A 22 -13.16 0.80 7.54
C SER A 22 -12.83 -0.69 7.36
N LYS A 23 -13.35 -1.51 8.27
CA LYS A 23 -13.23 -2.98 8.14
C LYS A 23 -13.83 -3.50 6.82
N ASP A 24 -14.91 -2.87 6.34
CA ASP A 24 -15.55 -3.27 5.09
C ASP A 24 -14.64 -2.96 3.89
N GLU A 25 -13.92 -1.83 3.90
CA GLU A 25 -12.93 -1.48 2.88
C GLU A 25 -11.75 -2.45 2.90
N CYS A 26 -11.27 -2.83 4.08
CA CYS A 26 -10.22 -3.86 4.21
C CYS A 26 -10.70 -5.21 3.68
N ASN A 27 -11.90 -5.65 4.07
CA ASN A 27 -12.49 -6.89 3.59
C ASN A 27 -12.67 -6.88 2.06
N LYS A 28 -13.07 -5.73 1.51
CA LYS A 28 -13.18 -5.57 0.05
C LYS A 28 -11.84 -5.67 -0.66
N ALA A 29 -10.78 -5.12 -0.08
CA ALA A 29 -9.42 -5.26 -0.63
C ALA A 29 -8.98 -6.74 -0.65
N ILE A 30 -9.24 -7.47 0.44
CA ILE A 30 -8.97 -8.92 0.51
C ILE A 30 -9.78 -9.67 -0.55
N GLU A 31 -11.07 -9.39 -0.67
CA GLU A 31 -11.93 -10.01 -1.69
C GLU A 31 -11.42 -9.76 -3.12
N VAL A 32 -11.02 -8.53 -3.42
CA VAL A 32 -10.43 -8.19 -4.73
C VAL A 32 -9.18 -9.01 -4.98
N PHE A 33 -8.26 -9.07 -4.00
CA PHE A 33 -7.05 -9.87 -4.12
C PHE A 33 -7.35 -11.34 -4.41
N GLU A 34 -8.17 -11.98 -3.57
CA GLU A 34 -8.50 -13.40 -3.70
C GLU A 34 -9.20 -13.71 -5.04
N ASN A 35 -10.03 -12.80 -5.53
CA ASN A 35 -10.66 -12.96 -6.85
C ASN A 35 -9.62 -12.85 -7.98
N GLN A 36 -8.67 -11.92 -7.89
CA GLN A 36 -7.62 -11.81 -8.91
C GLN A 36 -6.65 -12.99 -8.87
N ASP A 37 -6.36 -13.51 -7.69
CA ASP A 37 -5.51 -14.71 -7.52
C ASP A 37 -6.13 -15.95 -8.18
N LYS A 38 -7.45 -16.17 -8.05
CA LYS A 38 -8.18 -17.25 -8.75
C LYS A 38 -8.04 -17.22 -10.27
N PHE A 39 -7.82 -16.03 -10.85
CA PHE A 39 -7.63 -15.86 -12.29
C PHE A 39 -6.16 -15.73 -12.69
N ASN A 40 -5.22 -16.09 -11.80
CA ASN A 40 -3.77 -16.00 -12.03
C ASN A 40 -3.31 -14.59 -12.45
N LYS A 41 -3.91 -13.56 -11.85
CA LYS A 41 -3.57 -12.13 -12.10
C LYS A 41 -2.74 -11.51 -10.98
N THR A 42 -2.40 -12.28 -9.97
CA THR A 42 -1.43 -11.92 -8.93
C THR A 42 -0.04 -12.36 -9.36
N LEU A 43 0.97 -11.75 -8.79
CA LEU A 43 2.36 -12.07 -9.04
C LEU A 43 2.95 -12.71 -7.79
N ASP A 44 3.52 -13.88 -7.95
CA ASP A 44 4.36 -14.50 -6.94
C ASP A 44 5.75 -13.83 -7.01
N ARG A 45 6.22 -13.28 -5.90
CA ARG A 45 7.48 -12.55 -5.88
C ARG A 45 8.67 -13.39 -6.31
N ILE A 46 8.70 -14.66 -5.92
CA ILE A 46 9.79 -15.59 -6.27
C ILE A 46 9.92 -15.73 -7.78
N GLN A 47 8.78 -15.72 -8.49
CA GLN A 47 8.77 -15.88 -9.96
C GLN A 47 9.13 -14.57 -10.68
N PHE A 48 8.92 -13.42 -10.01
CA PHE A 48 9.02 -12.12 -10.64
C PHE A 48 10.36 -11.41 -10.40
N GLU A 49 10.94 -11.53 -9.20
CA GLU A 49 12.11 -10.73 -8.81
C GLU A 49 13.41 -11.51 -8.76
N ASP A 50 13.42 -12.79 -9.09
CA ASP A 50 14.61 -13.64 -8.95
C ASP A 50 15.22 -13.59 -7.52
N SER A 51 14.39 -13.12 -6.58
CA SER A 51 14.80 -12.91 -5.20
C SER A 51 14.86 -14.24 -4.48
N PRO A 52 15.92 -14.53 -3.72
CA PRO A 52 15.96 -15.74 -2.91
C PRO A 52 14.78 -15.77 -1.94
N ILE A 53 14.12 -16.91 -1.79
CA ILE A 53 13.03 -17.15 -0.82
C ILE A 53 13.42 -16.68 0.58
N LEU A 54 14.70 -16.83 0.94
CA LEU A 54 15.26 -16.40 2.21
C LEU A 54 15.26 -14.88 2.44
N VAL A 55 15.05 -14.08 1.39
CA VAL A 55 15.01 -12.62 1.50
C VAL A 55 13.59 -12.12 1.66
N LYS A 56 12.71 -12.55 0.76
CA LYS A 56 11.30 -12.13 0.77
C LYS A 56 10.41 -13.13 0.06
N GLN A 57 9.26 -13.40 0.65
CA GLN A 57 8.24 -14.27 0.09
C GLN A 57 6.86 -13.65 0.29
N ASP A 58 6.12 -13.44 -0.78
CA ASP A 58 4.74 -12.95 -0.79
C ASP A 58 4.11 -13.06 -2.17
N LYS A 59 2.78 -12.90 -2.23
CA LYS A 59 2.05 -12.65 -3.49
C LYS A 59 1.57 -11.21 -3.54
N GLN A 60 1.55 -10.63 -4.74
CA GLN A 60 1.22 -9.22 -4.94
C GLN A 60 0.19 -9.01 -6.07
N TYR A 61 -0.65 -8.00 -5.89
CA TYR A 61 -1.56 -7.49 -6.91
C TYR A 61 -1.38 -5.97 -7.04
N PHE A 62 -0.89 -5.53 -8.17
CA PHE A 62 -0.53 -4.13 -8.43
C PHE A 62 -1.65 -3.37 -9.15
N ALA A 63 -1.74 -2.07 -8.90
CA ALA A 63 -2.54 -1.13 -9.66
C ALA A 63 -1.81 -0.71 -10.96
N GLY A 64 -1.65 -1.65 -11.89
CA GLY A 64 -1.06 -1.39 -13.20
C GLY A 64 -2.09 -0.92 -14.24
N PRO A 65 -1.64 -0.47 -15.43
CA PRO A 65 -2.52 0.02 -16.49
C PRO A 65 -3.63 -0.96 -16.90
N GLN A 66 -3.34 -2.27 -16.91
CA GLN A 66 -4.29 -3.30 -17.31
C GLN A 66 -5.36 -3.60 -16.24
N ASN A 67 -5.17 -3.20 -14.99
CA ASN A 67 -6.08 -3.50 -13.90
C ASN A 67 -6.51 -2.28 -13.08
N ILE A 68 -6.06 -1.09 -13.43
CA ILE A 68 -6.42 0.16 -12.73
C ILE A 68 -7.94 0.37 -12.66
N LYS A 69 -8.67 -0.08 -13.68
CA LYS A 69 -10.13 -0.03 -13.69
C LYS A 69 -10.74 -0.88 -12.56
N VAL A 70 -10.19 -2.07 -12.30
CA VAL A 70 -10.64 -2.96 -11.21
C VAL A 70 -10.38 -2.29 -9.86
N TRP A 71 -9.20 -1.68 -9.68
CA TRP A 71 -8.86 -0.92 -8.49
C TRP A 71 -9.85 0.22 -8.25
N TRP A 72 -10.08 1.05 -9.27
CA TRP A 72 -10.95 2.20 -9.15
C TRP A 72 -12.41 1.83 -8.90
N GLN A 73 -12.92 0.78 -9.53
CA GLN A 73 -14.29 0.31 -9.33
C GLN A 73 -14.54 -0.29 -7.95
N ASN A 74 -13.54 -0.96 -7.37
CA ASN A 74 -13.72 -1.73 -6.14
C ASN A 74 -13.08 -1.10 -4.91
N LEU A 75 -12.03 -0.30 -5.06
CA LEU A 75 -11.22 0.23 -3.97
C LEU A 75 -11.15 1.76 -3.94
N LYS A 76 -12.03 2.43 -4.67
CA LYS A 76 -12.04 3.91 -4.76
C LYS A 76 -12.10 4.57 -3.39
N SER A 77 -12.97 4.10 -2.49
CA SER A 77 -13.13 4.67 -1.15
C SER A 77 -11.85 4.53 -0.33
N LEU A 78 -11.24 3.35 -0.36
CA LEU A 78 -9.96 3.08 0.31
C LEU A 78 -8.87 4.02 -0.22
N ILE A 79 -8.74 4.18 -1.54
CA ILE A 79 -7.76 5.09 -2.16
C ILE A 79 -7.99 6.54 -1.72
N ILE A 80 -9.24 7.00 -1.70
CA ILE A 80 -9.58 8.36 -1.27
C ILE A 80 -9.24 8.55 0.22
N ASN A 81 -9.53 7.58 1.08
CA ASN A 81 -9.21 7.67 2.49
C ASN A 81 -7.69 7.67 2.75
N PHE A 82 -6.91 6.95 1.95
CA PHE A 82 -5.45 7.07 1.96
C PHE A 82 -5.00 8.47 1.58
N ASP A 83 -5.54 9.04 0.50
CA ASP A 83 -5.19 10.40 0.06
C ASP A 83 -5.51 11.44 1.13
N VAL A 84 -6.66 11.31 1.81
CA VAL A 84 -7.04 12.20 2.92
C VAL A 84 -6.03 12.10 4.08
N ALA A 85 -5.69 10.89 4.52
CA ALA A 85 -4.72 10.68 5.59
C ALA A 85 -3.33 11.23 5.19
N PHE A 86 -2.91 10.99 3.95
CA PHE A 86 -1.64 11.47 3.44
C PHE A 86 -1.56 12.99 3.39
N LYS A 87 -2.57 13.66 2.85
CA LYS A 87 -2.62 15.13 2.78
C LYS A 87 -2.55 15.76 4.17
N HIS A 88 -3.24 15.16 5.14
CA HIS A 88 -3.14 15.59 6.53
C HIS A 88 -1.71 15.43 7.07
N TYR A 89 -1.10 14.25 6.85
CA TYR A 89 0.28 13.96 7.26
C TYR A 89 1.27 14.93 6.62
N ALA A 90 1.21 15.09 5.30
CA ALA A 90 2.11 15.96 4.55
C ALA A 90 2.04 17.43 5.02
N LYS A 91 0.82 17.91 5.32
CA LYS A 91 0.62 19.24 5.89
C LYS A 91 1.20 19.36 7.31
N HIS A 92 0.96 18.37 8.17
CA HIS A 92 1.43 18.39 9.56
C HIS A 92 2.96 18.36 9.65
N THR A 93 3.62 17.59 8.79
CA THR A 93 5.09 17.44 8.77
C THR A 93 5.81 18.53 7.98
N GLY A 94 5.08 19.43 7.31
CA GLY A 94 5.65 20.44 6.40
C GLY A 94 6.11 19.86 5.05
N ALA A 95 5.87 18.59 4.79
CA ALA A 95 6.27 17.95 3.53
C ALA A 95 5.56 18.57 2.32
N SER A 96 4.30 19.01 2.48
CA SER A 96 3.54 19.72 1.43
C SER A 96 4.18 21.04 0.98
N ASP A 97 4.94 21.69 1.85
CA ASP A 97 5.60 22.95 1.54
C ASP A 97 6.88 22.73 0.70
N CYS A 98 7.53 21.57 0.88
CA CYS A 98 8.71 21.19 0.14
C CYS A 98 8.40 20.50 -1.19
N TYR A 99 7.28 19.77 -1.24
CA TYR A 99 6.88 18.94 -2.37
C TYR A 99 5.38 19.15 -2.65
N PRO A 100 5.00 20.16 -3.45
CA PRO A 100 3.59 20.47 -3.70
C PRO A 100 2.84 19.39 -4.49
N ASP A 101 3.58 18.59 -5.28
CA ASP A 101 3.00 17.58 -6.16
C ASP A 101 3.42 16.16 -5.73
N PHE A 102 2.62 15.57 -4.83
CA PHE A 102 2.78 14.16 -4.48
C PHE A 102 1.90 13.27 -5.36
N HIS A 103 2.48 12.20 -5.86
CA HIS A 103 1.77 11.18 -6.61
C HIS A 103 1.98 9.81 -5.98
N PHE A 104 0.93 8.99 -6.00
CA PHE A 104 1.10 7.57 -5.72
C PHE A 104 1.86 6.93 -6.88
N THR A 105 3.09 6.51 -6.63
CA THR A 105 3.90 5.82 -7.64
C THR A 105 3.51 4.36 -7.78
N GLU A 106 3.03 3.76 -6.69
CA GLU A 106 2.66 2.36 -6.65
C GLU A 106 1.57 2.11 -5.61
N LEU A 107 0.53 1.40 -6.02
CA LEU A 107 -0.47 0.82 -5.13
C LEU A 107 -0.45 -0.69 -5.31
N LYS A 108 -0.31 -1.43 -4.21
CA LYS A 108 -0.35 -2.89 -4.24
C LYS A 108 -1.09 -3.46 -3.04
N ILE A 109 -1.73 -4.60 -3.23
CA ILE A 109 -2.16 -5.48 -2.17
C ILE A 109 -1.15 -6.61 -2.08
N GLN A 110 -0.67 -6.90 -0.89
CA GLN A 110 0.32 -7.92 -0.64
C GLN A 110 -0.25 -8.95 0.32
N LYS A 111 -0.21 -10.23 -0.07
CA LYS A 111 -0.59 -11.36 0.76
C LYS A 111 0.66 -12.07 1.24
N THR A 112 0.79 -12.15 2.54
CA THR A 112 1.89 -12.83 3.22
C THR A 112 1.31 -13.94 4.10
N LEU A 113 1.71 -15.18 3.87
CA LEU A 113 1.29 -16.32 4.69
C LEU A 113 2.17 -16.44 5.93
N LYS A 114 1.75 -17.35 6.86
CA LYS A 114 2.56 -17.66 8.03
C LYS A 114 3.95 -18.16 7.59
N THR A 115 5.00 -17.60 8.17
CA THR A 115 6.42 -17.84 7.83
C THR A 115 6.93 -17.18 6.56
N GLU A 116 6.09 -16.51 5.80
CA GLU A 116 6.48 -15.65 4.68
C GLU A 116 6.77 -14.21 5.14
N GLY A 117 7.19 -13.36 4.22
CA GLY A 117 7.45 -11.94 4.45
C GLY A 117 8.88 -11.56 4.18
N TYR A 118 9.33 -10.48 4.79
CA TYR A 118 10.73 -10.08 4.77
C TYR A 118 11.52 -10.79 5.86
N HIS A 119 12.61 -11.43 5.47
CA HIS A 119 13.50 -12.14 6.39
C HIS A 119 14.83 -11.40 6.62
N THR A 120 15.00 -10.24 5.99
CA THR A 120 16.20 -9.39 6.13
C THR A 120 15.81 -7.94 6.33
N TRP A 121 16.66 -7.19 7.01
CA TRP A 121 16.54 -5.74 7.06
C TRP A 121 16.70 -5.14 5.66
N HIS A 122 15.87 -4.18 5.31
CA HIS A 122 15.89 -3.52 4.01
C HIS A 122 15.52 -2.05 4.16
N ILE A 123 15.79 -1.30 3.11
CA ILE A 123 15.37 0.10 2.97
C ILE A 123 14.39 0.22 1.82
N GLU A 124 13.40 1.10 1.96
CA GLU A 124 12.41 1.38 0.90
C GLU A 124 12.97 2.29 -0.21
N HIS A 125 14.15 2.89 0.02
CA HIS A 125 14.82 3.79 -0.89
C HIS A 125 15.98 3.06 -1.56
N GLY A 126 15.80 2.66 -2.82
CA GLY A 126 16.82 1.91 -3.56
C GLY A 126 17.23 2.59 -4.86
N LYS A 127 18.50 2.40 -5.27
CA LYS A 127 18.95 2.68 -6.63
C LYS A 127 18.63 1.46 -7.51
N GLY A 128 17.50 1.49 -8.21
CA GLY A 128 17.12 0.45 -9.14
C GLY A 128 16.63 1.07 -10.45
N TRP A 129 16.71 0.32 -11.55
CA TRP A 129 16.20 0.73 -12.85
C TRP A 129 14.69 1.04 -12.74
N GLY A 130 14.30 2.31 -12.97
CA GLY A 130 12.90 2.75 -12.97
C GLY A 130 12.27 2.95 -11.60
N MET A 131 13.01 2.89 -10.50
CA MET A 131 12.50 3.22 -9.18
C MET A 131 12.83 4.68 -8.85
N GLU A 132 11.82 5.52 -8.89
CA GLU A 132 11.90 6.83 -8.26
C GLU A 132 12.07 6.66 -6.74
N PRO A 133 12.85 7.55 -6.07
CA PRO A 133 13.02 7.49 -4.64
C PRO A 133 11.66 7.63 -3.94
N ARG A 134 11.27 6.63 -3.15
CA ARG A 134 10.07 6.69 -2.34
C ARG A 134 10.31 7.61 -1.15
N SER A 135 9.53 8.66 -1.04
CA SER A 135 9.63 9.59 0.09
C SER A 135 8.75 9.15 1.26
N PHE A 136 7.69 8.37 0.99
CA PHE A 136 6.73 7.92 1.99
C PHE A 136 6.26 6.50 1.72
N VAL A 137 5.98 5.78 2.80
CA VAL A 137 5.40 4.43 2.77
C VAL A 137 4.11 4.44 3.60
N PHE A 138 3.05 3.86 3.05
CA PHE A 138 1.78 3.67 3.73
C PHE A 138 1.44 2.20 3.81
N SER A 139 0.84 1.80 4.91
CA SER A 139 0.28 0.47 5.08
C SER A 139 -1.07 0.52 5.81
N VAL A 140 -1.92 -0.46 5.59
CA VAL A 140 -3.18 -0.70 6.28
C VAL A 140 -3.33 -2.17 6.61
#